data_4ceac14476a0ea161b2b543c05599797
#
_entry.id   4ceac14476a0ea161b2b543c05599797
#
_cell.length_a   1.000
_cell.length_b   1.000
_cell.length_c   1.000
_cell.angle_alpha   90.00
_cell.angle_beta   90.00
_cell.angle_gamma   90.00
#
_symmetry.space_group_name_H-M   'P 1'
#
loop_
_entity.id
_entity.type
_entity.pdbx_description
1 polymer ?
#
loop_
_entity_poly.entity_id
_entity_poly.type
_entity_poly.pdbx_seq_one_letter_code
_entity_poly.pdbx_strand_id
1 'polypeptide(L)'
;NYPDKINGLDNVIIKKNPYGDLSVYFKTIKNEINDISALNKCITGKEKDDLYIAMRISILPQIVEYRNECCKVICEICKSYHDIEVDHEEPHFIDLMSDFINIEQYMPNKFASDKYHRKILTTEDNNFNKKWIKYHKINSKLRLLCKKCNSSREKHKRNIVISNILKQN
;
A
#
# COMPACT_ATOMS: atom_id res chain seq x y z
N ASN A 1 5.86 16.54 -6.89
CA ASN A 1 5.97 16.96 -8.29
C ASN A 1 7.22 16.34 -8.90
N TYR A 2 7.06 15.27 -9.69
CA TYR A 2 8.17 14.54 -10.34
C TYR A 2 8.33 14.81 -11.84
N PRO A 3 7.49 15.60 -12.54
CA PRO A 3 7.66 15.88 -13.97
C PRO A 3 9.01 16.48 -14.31
N ASP A 4 9.54 17.34 -13.41
CA ASP A 4 10.82 18.03 -13.64
C ASP A 4 12.04 17.10 -13.56
N LYS A 5 11.88 15.91 -12.99
CA LYS A 5 12.97 14.90 -12.89
C LYS A 5 13.11 14.03 -14.14
N ILE A 6 12.05 13.89 -14.93
CA ILE A 6 12.06 13.09 -16.15
C ILE A 6 12.62 13.91 -17.33
N ASN A 7 12.36 15.20 -17.36
CA ASN A 7 12.85 16.11 -18.41
C ASN A 7 14.36 16.39 -18.35
N GLY A 8 15.07 15.76 -17.46
CA GLY A 8 16.49 15.98 -17.27
C GLY A 8 17.31 14.71 -17.18
N LEU A 9 16.91 13.62 -17.87
CA LEU A 9 17.69 12.39 -17.90
C LEU A 9 18.95 12.58 -18.75
N ASP A 10 20.12 12.45 -18.12
CA ASP A 10 21.42 12.48 -18.78
C ASP A 10 21.87 11.07 -19.17
N ASN A 11 21.84 10.14 -18.21
CA ASN A 11 22.37 8.80 -18.45
C ASN A 11 21.73 7.74 -17.53
N VAL A 12 21.82 6.47 -17.93
CA VAL A 12 21.46 5.30 -17.12
C VAL A 12 22.74 4.60 -16.67
N ILE A 13 22.84 4.35 -15.37
CA ILE A 13 24.02 3.77 -14.77
C ILE A 13 23.64 2.43 -14.14
N ILE A 14 24.39 1.39 -14.43
CA ILE A 14 24.29 0.09 -13.75
C ILE A 14 25.46 -0.05 -12.78
N LYS A 15 25.18 -0.19 -11.51
CA LYS A 15 26.21 -0.40 -10.47
C LYS A 15 25.70 -1.33 -9.37
N LYS A 16 26.64 -1.90 -8.61
CA LYS A 16 26.28 -2.68 -7.41
C LYS A 16 25.73 -1.76 -6.32
N ASN A 17 24.63 -2.18 -5.72
CA ASN A 17 24.07 -1.55 -4.52
C ASN A 17 24.94 -1.89 -3.28
N PRO A 18 24.70 -1.32 -2.11
CA PRO A 18 25.44 -1.62 -0.88
C PRO A 18 25.38 -3.09 -0.44
N TYR A 19 24.44 -3.87 -0.98
CA TYR A 19 24.26 -5.30 -0.69
C TYR A 19 24.93 -6.20 -1.72
N GLY A 20 25.60 -5.63 -2.75
CA GLY A 20 26.31 -6.35 -3.79
C GLY A 20 25.50 -6.71 -5.03
N ASP A 21 24.19 -6.44 -5.05
CA ASP A 21 23.32 -6.71 -6.20
C ASP A 21 23.46 -5.63 -7.28
N LEU A 22 23.28 -6.02 -8.54
CA LEU A 22 23.24 -5.07 -9.65
C LEU A 22 21.96 -4.26 -9.57
N SER A 23 22.07 -2.94 -9.53
CA SER A 23 20.97 -1.99 -9.51
C SER A 23 21.12 -0.95 -10.61
N VAL A 24 20.00 -0.55 -11.19
CA VAL A 24 19.95 0.46 -12.23
C VAL A 24 19.62 1.81 -11.61
N TYR A 25 20.44 2.79 -11.94
CA TYR A 25 20.29 4.18 -11.50
C TYR A 25 20.15 5.07 -12.73
N PHE A 26 19.49 6.19 -12.60
CA PHE A 26 19.50 7.23 -13.60
C PHE A 26 20.18 8.49 -13.05
N LYS A 27 20.93 9.13 -13.93
CA LYS A 27 21.60 10.39 -13.66
C LYS A 27 20.83 11.51 -14.34
N THR A 28 20.51 12.55 -13.59
CA THR A 28 19.85 13.74 -14.14
C THR A 28 20.88 14.70 -14.73
N ILE A 29 20.42 15.63 -15.58
CA ILE A 29 21.26 16.72 -16.12
C ILE A 29 21.90 17.54 -14.99
N LYS A 30 21.28 17.57 -13.82
CA LYS A 30 21.82 18.24 -12.61
C LYS A 30 22.82 17.37 -11.82
N ASN A 31 23.31 16.26 -12.40
CA ASN A 31 24.21 15.31 -11.76
C ASN A 31 23.64 14.55 -10.54
N GLU A 32 22.36 14.59 -10.29
CA GLU A 32 21.73 13.79 -9.23
C GLU A 32 21.61 12.33 -9.69
N ILE A 33 22.00 11.38 -8.84
CA ILE A 33 21.88 9.94 -9.10
C ILE A 33 20.70 9.41 -8.29
N ASN A 34 19.71 8.86 -8.98
CA ASN A 34 18.53 8.27 -8.38
C ASN A 34 18.36 6.81 -8.81
N ASP A 35 17.84 5.97 -7.95
CA ASP A 35 17.59 4.59 -8.32
C ASP A 35 16.33 4.44 -9.19
N ILE A 36 16.23 3.33 -9.92
CA ILE A 36 15.14 3.08 -10.87
C ILE A 36 13.79 2.88 -10.16
N SER A 37 13.78 2.62 -8.84
CA SER A 37 12.54 2.50 -8.09
C SER A 37 11.77 3.81 -8.06
N ALA A 38 12.47 4.95 -8.06
CA ALA A 38 11.89 6.27 -8.20
C ALA A 38 11.30 6.47 -9.62
N LEU A 39 11.96 5.95 -10.65
CA LEU A 39 11.47 6.01 -12.04
C LEU A 39 10.24 5.12 -12.23
N ASN A 40 10.25 3.90 -11.69
CA ASN A 40 9.10 3.00 -11.72
C ASN A 40 7.87 3.63 -11.05
N LYS A 41 8.03 4.31 -9.92
CA LYS A 41 6.94 5.08 -9.29
C LYS A 41 6.41 6.22 -10.16
N CYS A 42 7.26 6.80 -11.00
CA CYS A 42 6.84 7.84 -11.96
C CYS A 42 6.09 7.24 -13.17
N ILE A 43 6.48 6.03 -13.61
CA ILE A 43 5.96 5.39 -14.83
C ILE A 43 4.72 4.54 -14.54
N THR A 44 4.70 3.81 -13.41
CA THR A 44 3.62 2.85 -13.08
C THR A 44 2.41 3.45 -12.38
N GLY A 45 2.40 4.77 -12.22
CA GLY A 45 1.23 5.53 -11.74
C GLY A 45 1.06 5.50 -10.22
N LYS A 46 1.10 6.68 -9.63
CA LYS A 46 0.76 6.92 -8.22
C LYS A 46 -0.67 6.53 -7.86
N GLU A 47 -1.54 6.43 -8.85
CA GLU A 47 -2.98 6.22 -8.65
C GLU A 47 -3.30 4.94 -7.88
N LYS A 48 -2.51 3.89 -8.08
CA LYS A 48 -2.69 2.59 -7.39
C LYS A 48 -2.26 2.62 -5.94
N ASP A 49 -1.12 3.26 -5.69
CA ASP A 49 -0.66 3.48 -4.32
C ASP A 49 -1.63 4.42 -3.60
N ASP A 50 -2.17 5.42 -4.30
CA ASP A 50 -3.12 6.37 -3.76
C ASP A 50 -4.46 5.68 -3.38
N LEU A 51 -5.00 4.80 -4.24
CA LEU A 51 -6.20 4.02 -3.93
C LEU A 51 -5.98 3.08 -2.73
N TYR A 52 -4.86 2.35 -2.72
CA TYR A 52 -4.50 1.48 -1.62
C TYR A 52 -4.42 2.25 -0.29
N ILE A 53 -3.77 3.41 -0.29
CA ILE A 53 -3.67 4.27 0.88
C ILE A 53 -5.06 4.77 1.30
N ALA A 54 -5.86 5.28 0.36
CA ALA A 54 -7.19 5.82 0.66
C ALA A 54 -8.12 4.74 1.25
N MET A 55 -8.14 3.54 0.69
CA MET A 55 -8.92 2.43 1.21
C MET A 55 -8.44 1.95 2.59
N ARG A 56 -7.12 1.97 2.85
CA ARG A 56 -6.59 1.69 4.20
C ARG A 56 -6.98 2.75 5.22
N ILE A 57 -6.94 4.02 4.85
CA ILE A 57 -7.36 5.13 5.74
C ILE A 57 -8.84 5.02 6.09
N SER A 58 -9.67 4.62 5.14
CA SER A 58 -11.12 4.46 5.35
C SER A 58 -11.46 3.43 6.43
N ILE A 59 -10.65 2.38 6.58
CA ILE A 59 -10.90 1.32 7.57
C ILE A 59 -10.08 1.49 8.85
N LEU A 60 -9.30 2.55 8.96
CA LEU A 60 -8.48 2.80 10.14
C LEU A 60 -9.29 2.82 11.46
N PRO A 61 -10.51 3.37 11.53
CA PRO A 61 -11.34 3.27 12.73
C PRO A 61 -11.59 1.82 13.18
N GLN A 62 -11.83 0.89 12.25
CA GLN A 62 -12.04 -0.54 12.58
C GLN A 62 -10.76 -1.20 13.10
N ILE A 63 -9.61 -0.81 12.58
CA ILE A 63 -8.31 -1.28 13.06
C ILE A 63 -8.06 -0.81 14.51
N VAL A 64 -8.40 0.44 14.79
CA VAL A 64 -8.27 1.01 16.15
C VAL A 64 -9.26 0.37 17.11
N GLU A 65 -10.53 0.19 16.69
CA GLU A 65 -11.58 -0.49 17.46
C GLU A 65 -11.11 -1.89 17.86
N TYR A 66 -10.69 -2.72 16.87
CA TYR A 66 -10.20 -4.06 17.12
C TYR A 66 -9.04 -4.10 18.13
N ARG A 67 -8.06 -3.20 17.98
CA ARG A 67 -6.93 -3.13 18.92
C ARG A 67 -7.37 -2.80 20.34
N ASN A 68 -8.35 -1.91 20.49
CA ASN A 68 -8.86 -1.47 21.81
C ASN A 68 -9.72 -2.55 22.48
N GLU A 69 -10.39 -3.39 21.71
CA GLU A 69 -11.19 -4.52 22.22
C GLU A 69 -10.35 -5.71 22.65
N CYS A 70 -9.11 -5.80 22.20
CA CYS A 70 -8.21 -6.89 22.60
C CYS A 70 -7.81 -6.77 24.08
N CYS A 71 -8.20 -7.75 24.90
CA CYS A 71 -7.84 -7.81 26.31
C CYS A 71 -6.33 -7.84 26.58
N LYS A 72 -5.57 -8.40 25.62
CA LYS A 72 -4.10 -8.48 25.68
C LYS A 72 -3.50 -8.08 24.34
N VAL A 73 -2.65 -7.06 24.35
CA VAL A 73 -1.96 -6.58 23.16
C VAL A 73 -0.62 -7.31 23.04
N ILE A 74 -0.66 -8.56 22.55
CA ILE A 74 0.50 -9.43 22.37
C ILE A 74 0.53 -10.03 20.97
N CYS A 75 1.71 -10.32 20.46
CA CYS A 75 1.87 -11.02 19.18
C CYS A 75 1.31 -12.45 19.27
N GLU A 76 0.39 -12.79 18.40
CA GLU A 76 -0.23 -14.12 18.39
C GLU A 76 0.76 -15.24 18.05
N ILE A 77 1.82 -14.93 17.29
CA ILE A 77 2.85 -15.90 16.89
C ILE A 77 3.91 -16.06 17.98
N CYS A 78 4.68 -15.01 18.29
CA CYS A 78 5.84 -15.13 19.18
C CYS A 78 5.59 -14.66 20.61
N LYS A 79 4.36 -14.24 20.93
CA LYS A 79 3.94 -13.76 22.26
C LYS A 79 4.68 -12.52 22.75
N SER A 80 5.40 -11.79 21.90
CA SER A 80 6.04 -10.52 22.23
C SER A 80 5.00 -9.43 22.54
N TYR A 81 5.36 -8.50 23.41
CA TYR A 81 4.57 -7.31 23.74
C TYR A 81 5.06 -6.05 23.01
N HIS A 82 6.18 -6.15 22.26
CA HIS A 82 6.81 -5.00 21.64
C HIS A 82 6.35 -4.82 20.21
N ASP A 83 6.16 -3.56 19.79
CA ASP A 83 5.84 -3.15 18.42
C ASP A 83 4.66 -3.92 17.82
N ILE A 84 3.56 -4.00 18.56
CA ILE A 84 2.38 -4.74 18.14
C ILE A 84 1.57 -3.91 17.14
N GLU A 85 1.31 -4.51 16.00
CA GLU A 85 0.50 -3.98 14.90
C GLU A 85 -0.73 -4.87 14.69
N VAL A 86 -1.82 -4.29 14.20
CA VAL A 86 -2.98 -5.04 13.72
C VAL A 86 -2.71 -5.45 12.28
N ASP A 87 -2.84 -6.72 12.01
CA ASP A 87 -2.61 -7.34 10.73
C ASP A 87 -3.87 -8.04 10.21
N HIS A 88 -4.01 -8.11 8.89
CA HIS A 88 -5.04 -8.94 8.25
C HIS A 88 -4.51 -10.36 8.13
N GLU A 89 -5.23 -11.31 8.71
CA GLU A 89 -4.86 -12.73 8.65
C GLU A 89 -5.05 -13.26 7.21
N GLU A 90 -6.17 -13.85 6.94
CA GLU A 90 -6.63 -14.27 5.60
C GLU A 90 -8.15 -14.07 5.54
N PRO A 91 -8.63 -13.36 4.47
CA PRO A 91 -7.89 -12.79 3.34
C PRO A 91 -7.04 -11.57 3.74
N HIS A 92 -5.90 -11.37 3.04
CA HIS A 92 -5.07 -10.20 3.25
C HIS A 92 -5.75 -8.92 2.76
N PHE A 93 -5.32 -7.77 3.27
CA PHE A 93 -5.92 -6.48 2.89
C PHE A 93 -6.00 -6.28 1.38
N ILE A 94 -4.96 -6.67 0.64
CA ILE A 94 -4.93 -6.50 -0.83
C ILE A 94 -5.94 -7.42 -1.54
N ASP A 95 -6.16 -8.62 -1.01
CA ASP A 95 -7.13 -9.55 -1.56
C ASP A 95 -8.55 -9.02 -1.32
N LEU A 96 -8.85 -8.54 -0.10
CA LEU A 96 -10.12 -7.88 0.23
C LEU A 96 -10.41 -6.68 -0.68
N MET A 97 -9.38 -5.85 -0.92
CA MET A 97 -9.50 -4.69 -1.80
C MET A 97 -9.80 -5.10 -3.24
N SER A 98 -9.09 -6.12 -3.75
CA SER A 98 -9.28 -6.65 -5.09
C SER A 98 -10.68 -7.21 -5.29
N ASP A 99 -11.12 -8.05 -4.37
CA ASP A 99 -12.44 -8.67 -4.42
C ASP A 99 -13.55 -7.62 -4.38
N PHE A 100 -13.42 -6.62 -3.51
CA PHE A 100 -14.39 -5.54 -3.41
C PHE A 100 -14.48 -4.70 -4.69
N ILE A 101 -13.35 -4.34 -5.30
CA ILE A 101 -13.31 -3.62 -6.57
C ILE A 101 -13.98 -4.43 -7.68
N ASN A 102 -13.72 -5.73 -7.73
CA ASN A 102 -14.36 -6.64 -8.69
C ASN A 102 -15.88 -6.75 -8.49
N ILE A 103 -16.37 -6.71 -7.24
CA ILE A 103 -17.81 -6.73 -6.93
C ILE A 103 -18.47 -5.41 -7.36
N GLU A 104 -17.86 -4.28 -7.02
CA GLU A 104 -18.42 -2.96 -7.31
C GLU A 104 -18.30 -2.56 -8.80
N GLN A 105 -17.40 -3.21 -9.57
CA GLN A 105 -17.07 -2.87 -10.97
C GLN A 105 -16.76 -1.37 -11.14
N TYR A 106 -16.17 -0.78 -10.08
CA TYR A 106 -15.83 0.64 -10.00
C TYR A 106 -14.53 0.82 -9.22
N MET A 107 -13.69 1.70 -9.72
CA MET A 107 -12.42 2.04 -9.10
C MET A 107 -12.23 3.56 -9.06
N PRO A 108 -12.18 4.18 -7.86
CA PRO A 108 -11.85 5.60 -7.72
C PRO A 108 -10.49 5.93 -8.34
N ASN A 109 -10.42 7.04 -9.07
CA ASN A 109 -9.20 7.53 -9.72
C ASN A 109 -8.80 8.95 -9.31
N LYS A 110 -9.60 9.59 -8.44
CA LYS A 110 -9.31 10.90 -7.86
C LYS A 110 -9.23 10.80 -6.35
N PHE A 111 -8.29 11.50 -5.74
CA PHE A 111 -8.05 11.43 -4.31
C PHE A 111 -7.86 12.83 -3.74
N ALA A 112 -8.47 13.08 -2.58
CA ALA A 112 -8.18 14.23 -1.76
C ALA A 112 -6.97 13.95 -0.84
N SER A 113 -6.57 14.95 -0.07
CA SER A 113 -5.55 14.79 0.98
C SER A 113 -6.13 15.22 2.33
N ASP A 114 -5.87 14.44 3.36
CA ASP A 114 -6.22 14.84 4.73
C ASP A 114 -5.20 15.84 5.31
N LYS A 115 -5.39 16.26 6.54
CA LYS A 115 -4.50 17.19 7.25
C LYS A 115 -3.07 16.66 7.46
N TYR A 116 -2.83 15.37 7.26
CA TYR A 116 -1.52 14.73 7.32
C TYR A 116 -0.94 14.43 5.95
N HIS A 117 -1.50 15.01 4.89
CA HIS A 117 -1.13 14.79 3.49
C HIS A 117 -1.28 13.34 3.00
N ARG A 118 -2.09 12.52 3.70
CA ARG A 118 -2.42 11.16 3.29
C ARG A 118 -3.56 11.19 2.28
N LYS A 119 -3.52 10.28 1.30
CA LYS A 119 -4.58 10.16 0.30
C LYS A 119 -5.85 9.59 0.92
N ILE A 120 -6.97 10.23 0.64
CA ILE A 120 -8.31 9.80 1.06
C ILE A 120 -9.24 9.83 -0.15
N LEU A 121 -10.30 9.03 -0.08
CA LEU A 121 -11.36 9.06 -1.09
C LEU A 121 -12.06 10.43 -1.09
N THR A 122 -12.51 10.85 -2.27
CA THR A 122 -13.23 12.13 -2.42
C THR A 122 -14.66 12.03 -1.89
N THR A 123 -15.33 13.16 -1.75
CA THR A 123 -16.77 13.19 -1.41
C THR A 123 -17.65 12.55 -2.47
N GLU A 124 -17.21 12.57 -3.73
CA GLU A 124 -17.86 11.90 -4.85
C GLU A 124 -17.92 10.39 -4.67
N ASP A 125 -16.87 9.81 -4.03
CA ASP A 125 -16.76 8.38 -3.75
C ASP A 125 -17.37 7.95 -2.41
N ASN A 126 -18.17 8.80 -1.76
CA ASN A 126 -18.71 8.52 -0.42
C ASN A 126 -19.55 7.23 -0.37
N ASN A 127 -20.30 6.91 -1.44
CA ASN A 127 -21.07 5.67 -1.52
C ASN A 127 -20.14 4.44 -1.60
N PHE A 128 -19.13 4.49 -2.46
CA PHE A 128 -18.10 3.46 -2.57
C PHE A 128 -17.40 3.25 -1.22
N ASN A 129 -17.02 4.35 -0.55
CA ASN A 129 -16.37 4.31 0.75
C ASN A 129 -17.23 3.62 1.83
N LYS A 130 -18.53 3.96 1.93
CA LYS A 130 -19.45 3.32 2.88
C LYS A 130 -19.59 1.82 2.63
N LYS A 131 -19.69 1.42 1.37
CA LYS A 131 -19.77 0.01 0.99
C LYS A 131 -18.46 -0.72 1.30
N TRP A 132 -17.30 -0.10 1.03
CA TRP A 132 -16.00 -0.64 1.38
C TRP A 132 -15.85 -0.87 2.88
N ILE A 133 -16.17 0.12 3.70
CA ILE A 133 -16.11 0.01 5.17
C ILE A 133 -16.98 -1.15 5.67
N LYS A 134 -18.20 -1.29 5.12
CA LYS A 134 -19.10 -2.39 5.47
C LYS A 134 -18.55 -3.74 5.01
N TYR A 135 -18.07 -3.83 3.78
CA TYR A 135 -17.48 -5.04 3.20
C TYR A 135 -16.28 -5.51 4.04
N HIS A 136 -15.37 -4.61 4.34
CA HIS A 136 -14.20 -4.90 5.15
C HIS A 136 -14.60 -5.43 6.54
N LYS A 137 -15.55 -4.78 7.21
CA LYS A 137 -16.01 -5.21 8.56
C LYS A 137 -16.55 -6.65 8.56
N ILE A 138 -17.18 -7.09 7.47
CA ILE A 138 -17.77 -8.42 7.37
C ILE A 138 -16.74 -9.48 6.98
N ASN A 139 -15.81 -9.14 6.10
CA ASN A 139 -14.95 -10.13 5.44
C ASN A 139 -13.52 -10.17 5.97
N SER A 140 -13.10 -9.15 6.74
CA SER A 140 -11.73 -9.14 7.30
C SER A 140 -11.62 -10.00 8.55
N LYS A 141 -10.49 -10.69 8.66
CA LYS A 141 -10.01 -11.28 9.93
C LYS A 141 -8.78 -10.53 10.37
N LEU A 142 -8.87 -9.92 11.54
CA LEU A 142 -7.78 -9.14 12.11
C LEU A 142 -7.09 -9.95 13.21
N ARG A 143 -5.80 -9.70 13.39
CA ARG A 143 -4.99 -10.29 14.45
C ARG A 143 -3.89 -9.33 14.90
N LEU A 144 -3.27 -9.62 16.05
CA LEU A 144 -2.16 -8.85 16.58
C LEU A 144 -0.83 -9.53 16.28
N LEU A 145 0.07 -8.85 15.60
CA LEU A 145 1.43 -9.32 15.33
C LEU A 145 2.45 -8.27 15.76
N CYS A 146 3.62 -8.71 16.25
CA CYS A 146 4.74 -7.80 16.35
C CYS A 146 5.30 -7.47 14.96
N LYS A 147 5.92 -6.31 14.81
CA LYS A 147 6.50 -5.85 13.55
C LYS A 147 7.41 -6.89 12.89
N LYS A 148 8.20 -7.65 13.67
CA LYS A 148 9.06 -8.72 13.17
C LYS A 148 8.25 -9.85 12.53
N CYS A 149 7.23 -10.38 13.21
CA CYS A 149 6.39 -11.44 12.68
C CYS A 149 5.55 -10.96 11.49
N ASN A 150 5.08 -9.71 11.52
CA ASN A 150 4.33 -9.10 10.43
C ASN A 150 5.17 -8.88 9.17
N SER A 151 6.44 -8.43 9.33
CA SER A 151 7.34 -8.19 8.20
C SER A 151 7.94 -9.46 7.59
N SER A 152 7.98 -10.57 8.32
CA SER A 152 8.49 -11.87 7.84
C SER A 152 7.51 -12.60 6.90
N ARG A 153 6.30 -12.06 6.72
CA ARG A 153 5.33 -12.60 5.77
C ARG A 153 5.82 -12.37 4.34
N GLU A 154 5.69 -13.40 3.51
CA GLU A 154 6.12 -13.38 2.13
C GLU A 154 5.60 -12.16 1.37
N LYS A 155 6.51 -11.26 1.00
CA LYS A 155 6.23 -10.10 0.16
C LYS A 155 5.76 -10.48 -1.26
N HIS A 156 5.84 -11.76 -1.62
CA HIS A 156 5.58 -12.27 -2.97
C HIS A 156 4.15 -12.07 -3.48
N LYS A 157 3.16 -12.18 -2.61
CA LYS A 157 1.75 -12.07 -3.06
C LYS A 157 1.34 -10.65 -3.49
N ARG A 158 1.90 -9.60 -2.89
CA ARG A 158 1.50 -8.20 -3.18
C ARG A 158 1.69 -7.80 -4.65
N ASN A 159 2.81 -8.18 -5.24
CA ASN A 159 3.15 -7.76 -6.61
C ASN A 159 2.32 -8.47 -7.67
N ILE A 160 1.90 -9.71 -7.41
CA ILE A 160 1.11 -10.52 -8.35
C ILE A 160 -0.34 -10.02 -8.41
N VAL A 161 -0.95 -9.75 -7.26
CA VAL A 161 -2.36 -9.31 -7.19
C VAL A 161 -2.53 -7.93 -7.82
N ILE A 162 -1.66 -6.97 -7.47
CA ILE A 162 -1.69 -5.62 -8.06
C ILE A 162 -1.53 -5.68 -9.58
N SER A 163 -0.62 -6.52 -10.11
CA SER A 163 -0.43 -6.67 -11.55
C SER A 163 -1.62 -7.30 -12.27
N ASN A 164 -2.39 -8.16 -11.58
CA ASN A 164 -3.56 -8.83 -12.16
C ASN A 164 -4.79 -7.93 -12.21
N ILE A 165 -5.04 -7.11 -11.17
CA ILE A 165 -6.10 -6.09 -11.16
C ILE A 165 -5.95 -5.12 -12.35
N LEU A 166 -4.73 -4.91 -12.81
CA LEU A 166 -4.38 -3.94 -13.83
C LEU A 166 -4.38 -4.45 -15.26
N LYS A 167 -4.42 -5.76 -15.44
CA LYS A 167 -4.53 -6.40 -16.76
C LYS A 167 -5.99 -6.59 -17.19
N GLN A 168 -6.94 -6.32 -16.29
CA GLN A 168 -8.38 -6.48 -16.55
C GLN A 168 -9.07 -5.17 -16.97
N ASN A 169 -8.33 -4.06 -17.03
CA ASN A 169 -8.75 -2.76 -17.56
C ASN A 169 -7.79 -2.34 -18.71
#